data_ab7637cd140ffd1f5873dd2786936277
#
_entry.id   ab7637cd140ffd1f5873dd2786936277
#
_cell.length_a   1.000
_cell.length_b   1.000
_cell.length_c   1.000
_cell.angle_alpha   90.00
_cell.angle_beta   90.00
_cell.angle_gamma   90.00
#
_symmetry.space_group_name_H-M   'P 1'
#
loop_
_entity.id
_entity.type
_entity.pdbx_description
1 polymer ?
#
loop_
_entity_poly.entity_id
_entity_poly.type
_entity_poly.pdbx_seq_one_letter_code
_entity_poly.pdbx_strand_id
1 'polypeptide(L)'
;MMNWQKLISNKRLGQEHKHPERHDDRTEFKRDYDRLIFSAPFRRLQNKTQVFPLPGSVFVHNRLTHSLEVASVGMSLGNDVARQLIARHPELENTLFSEIGQIVATACLAHDMGNPPFGHSGEKAMQTYFTEGPGSGLQREVSHQFWDDITHFEGNANAFRLLTHQFKGRRLGGFVMTYSMLASIVKYPYSSSAPSKKGKFGFFNSERDIFRRIADELGIICLSEPGEPLKYARHPLVYLVEAADDICYEIMDLEDAHKLKILSYEETAELLLSFFDDATREKIQQRIIDEGLTDDNEKVVYMRACAIGLLENECVKVFVEHEEALLSGTFEGSLIDHIAPQPCEAYKHCATLSVKRIYKSRPVLDVELSGYKIMETLMTHFVEAAHHPDRFYSKQLISRVSSQYDIDAPDLETRLMAVIDYISGMTDVYALDVYQKICGISLPIV
;
A
#
# COMPACT_ATOMS: atom_id res chain seq x y z
N MET A 1 11.70 -20.19 -14.85
CA MET A 1 11.80 -19.93 -13.41
C MET A 1 12.58 -18.64 -13.20
N MET A 2 12.15 -17.75 -12.32
CA MET A 2 12.87 -16.54 -11.90
C MET A 2 14.14 -16.92 -11.15
N ASN A 3 15.09 -15.98 -11.03
CA ASN A 3 16.40 -16.23 -10.42
C ASN A 3 16.72 -15.11 -9.43
N TRP A 4 17.14 -15.44 -8.21
CA TRP A 4 17.43 -14.48 -7.15
C TRP A 4 18.48 -13.44 -7.54
N GLN A 5 19.53 -13.83 -8.25
CA GLN A 5 20.60 -12.91 -8.66
C GLN A 5 20.11 -11.84 -9.65
N LYS A 6 19.06 -12.14 -10.45
CA LYS A 6 18.42 -11.14 -11.33
C LYS A 6 17.35 -10.33 -10.60
N LEU A 7 16.57 -11.00 -9.75
CA LEU A 7 15.48 -10.36 -9.00
C LEU A 7 15.99 -9.27 -8.05
N ILE A 8 17.22 -9.43 -7.52
CA ILE A 8 17.80 -8.45 -6.60
C ILE A 8 18.81 -7.58 -7.34
N SER A 9 18.33 -6.42 -7.79
CA SER A 9 19.09 -5.46 -8.60
C SER A 9 19.07 -4.08 -7.95
N ASN A 10 20.23 -3.44 -7.87
CA ASN A 10 20.39 -2.06 -7.42
C ASN A 10 20.28 -1.03 -8.56
N LYS A 11 19.92 -1.48 -9.77
CA LYS A 11 19.66 -0.63 -10.94
C LYS A 11 18.50 0.31 -10.64
N ARG A 12 18.65 1.60 -11.02
CA ARG A 12 17.68 2.66 -10.69
C ARG A 12 16.93 3.14 -11.90
N LEU A 13 15.62 3.32 -11.74
CA LEU A 13 14.77 3.89 -12.78
C LEU A 13 15.22 5.32 -13.11
N GLY A 14 15.44 5.58 -14.41
CA GLY A 14 15.91 6.89 -14.92
C GLY A 14 17.40 7.18 -14.70
N GLN A 15 18.16 6.22 -14.17
CA GLN A 15 19.61 6.30 -13.99
C GLN A 15 20.33 5.03 -14.44
N GLU A 16 19.77 4.29 -15.37
CA GLU A 16 20.22 2.96 -15.79
C GLU A 16 21.67 2.95 -16.29
N HIS A 17 22.14 4.06 -16.85
CA HIS A 17 23.49 4.22 -17.41
C HIS A 17 24.40 5.11 -16.56
N LYS A 18 23.96 5.50 -15.36
CA LYS A 18 24.72 6.38 -14.47
C LYS A 18 25.30 5.56 -13.33
N HIS A 19 26.62 5.69 -13.16
CA HIS A 19 27.32 5.19 -11.98
C HIS A 19 27.79 6.41 -11.17
N PRO A 20 26.88 7.04 -10.38
CA PRO A 20 27.28 8.21 -9.61
C PRO A 20 28.36 7.82 -8.58
N GLU A 21 29.41 8.63 -8.49
CA GLU A 21 30.36 8.48 -7.39
C GLU A 21 29.64 8.53 -6.05
N ARG A 22 29.95 7.61 -5.16
CA ARG A 22 29.38 7.52 -3.82
C ARG A 22 30.44 7.95 -2.82
N HIS A 23 30.06 8.82 -1.89
CA HIS A 23 30.95 9.37 -0.87
C HIS A 23 30.63 8.82 0.52
N ASP A 24 29.73 7.83 0.62
CA ASP A 24 29.32 7.18 1.86
C ASP A 24 29.00 5.70 1.64
N ASP A 25 28.99 4.93 2.72
CA ASP A 25 28.84 3.46 2.74
C ASP A 25 27.36 2.99 2.66
N ARG A 26 26.38 3.89 2.45
CA ARG A 26 24.99 3.49 2.35
C ARG A 26 24.74 2.69 1.09
N THR A 27 24.04 1.55 1.24
CA THR A 27 23.62 0.74 0.10
C THR A 27 22.56 1.49 -0.73
N GLU A 28 22.36 1.06 -1.97
CA GLU A 28 21.34 1.66 -2.84
C GLU A 28 19.92 1.45 -2.26
N PHE A 29 19.67 0.32 -1.59
CA PHE A 29 18.39 0.05 -0.96
C PHE A 29 18.15 0.91 0.30
N LYS A 30 19.21 1.17 1.09
CA LYS A 30 19.11 2.14 2.19
C LYS A 30 18.82 3.55 1.69
N ARG A 31 19.37 3.93 0.53
CA ARG A 31 19.06 5.22 -0.13
C ARG A 31 17.60 5.30 -0.58
N ASP A 32 17.01 4.18 -1.00
CA ASP A 32 15.57 4.13 -1.33
C ASP A 32 14.72 4.39 -0.10
N TYR A 33 15.04 3.74 1.01
CA TYR A 33 14.37 3.98 2.29
C TYR A 33 14.45 5.45 2.70
N ASP A 34 15.65 6.05 2.66
CA ASP A 34 15.86 7.45 3.02
C ASP A 34 15.04 8.39 2.11
N ARG A 35 14.99 8.12 0.80
CA ARG A 35 14.19 8.92 -0.13
C ARG A 35 12.71 8.92 0.19
N LEU A 36 12.16 7.78 0.63
CA LEU A 36 10.76 7.67 1.00
C LEU A 36 10.43 8.46 2.26
N ILE A 37 11.15 8.22 3.36
CA ILE A 37 10.84 8.86 4.65
C ILE A 37 10.97 10.39 4.61
N PHE A 38 11.86 10.93 3.76
CA PHE A 38 11.99 12.39 3.56
C PHE A 38 11.04 12.96 2.52
N SER A 39 10.19 12.14 1.89
CA SER A 39 9.29 12.59 0.84
C SER A 39 8.00 13.22 1.38
N ALA A 40 7.44 14.15 0.61
CA ALA A 40 6.15 14.75 0.96
C ALA A 40 4.98 13.74 0.87
N PRO A 41 4.89 12.84 -0.14
CA PRO A 41 3.84 11.83 -0.18
C PRO A 41 3.84 10.91 1.04
N PHE A 42 5.02 10.47 1.52
CA PHE A 42 5.10 9.65 2.73
C PHE A 42 4.61 10.41 3.97
N ARG A 43 5.02 11.68 4.15
CA ARG A 43 4.54 12.52 5.27
C ARG A 43 3.03 12.76 5.26
N ARG A 44 2.38 12.77 4.08
CA ARG A 44 0.92 12.92 3.99
C ARG A 44 0.15 11.78 4.62
N LEU A 45 0.75 10.58 4.74
CA LEU A 45 0.14 9.43 5.41
C LEU A 45 -0.24 9.72 6.86
N GLN A 46 0.44 10.67 7.54
CA GLN A 46 0.11 11.10 8.90
C GLN A 46 -1.35 11.57 9.05
N ASN A 47 -1.90 12.19 8.01
CA ASN A 47 -3.25 12.76 7.99
C ASN A 47 -4.18 12.01 7.03
N LYS A 48 -3.93 10.72 6.84
CA LYS A 48 -4.82 9.78 6.15
C LYS A 48 -5.28 8.71 7.14
N THR A 49 -6.58 8.48 7.20
CA THR A 49 -7.22 7.46 8.03
C THR A 49 -6.77 6.06 7.59
N GLN A 50 -6.44 5.19 8.55
CA GLN A 50 -6.23 3.77 8.31
C GLN A 50 -7.58 3.04 8.34
N VAL A 51 -8.18 2.88 9.50
CA VAL A 51 -9.50 2.28 9.72
C VAL A 51 -10.39 3.25 10.49
N PHE A 52 -9.93 3.70 11.62
CA PHE A 52 -10.72 4.59 12.47
C PHE A 52 -10.55 6.06 12.08
N PRO A 53 -11.59 6.90 12.31
CA PRO A 53 -11.48 8.34 12.09
C PRO A 53 -10.24 8.89 12.78
N LEU A 54 -9.56 9.86 12.15
CA LEU A 54 -8.46 10.57 12.80
C LEU A 54 -9.01 11.33 13.99
N PRO A 55 -8.76 10.89 15.24
CA PRO A 55 -9.39 11.51 16.41
C PRO A 55 -8.53 12.64 16.96
N GLY A 56 -9.19 13.62 17.53
CA GLY A 56 -8.51 14.66 18.28
C GLY A 56 -7.92 14.19 19.63
N SER A 57 -8.25 12.99 20.12
CA SER A 57 -7.98 12.61 21.51
C SER A 57 -7.65 11.13 21.77
N VAL A 58 -7.63 10.27 20.76
CA VAL A 58 -7.37 8.83 20.96
C VAL A 58 -6.17 8.40 20.13
N PHE A 59 -5.34 7.53 20.69
CA PHE A 59 -4.11 7.04 20.08
C PHE A 59 -4.41 5.77 19.25
N VAL A 60 -5.04 5.96 18.08
CA VAL A 60 -5.23 4.91 17.08
C VAL A 60 -4.24 5.10 15.93
N HIS A 61 -4.03 4.03 15.15
CA HIS A 61 -3.11 4.05 14.03
C HIS A 61 -3.64 4.93 12.89
N ASN A 62 -2.72 5.70 12.31
CA ASN A 62 -2.89 6.34 11.01
C ASN A 62 -2.02 5.62 9.96
N ARG A 63 -2.15 5.97 8.68
CA ARG A 63 -1.38 5.30 7.63
C ARG A 63 0.13 5.44 7.78
N LEU A 64 0.64 6.52 8.39
CA LEU A 64 2.07 6.70 8.63
C LEU A 64 2.59 5.71 9.68
N THR A 65 1.92 5.62 10.83
CA THR A 65 2.33 4.69 11.90
C THR A 65 2.20 3.25 11.44
N HIS A 66 1.09 2.90 10.77
CA HIS A 66 0.91 1.59 10.15
C HIS A 66 2.05 1.25 9.17
N SER A 67 2.37 2.15 8.23
CA SER A 67 3.47 1.90 7.27
C SER A 67 4.83 1.70 7.96
N LEU A 68 5.09 2.36 9.09
CA LEU A 68 6.32 2.16 9.88
C LEU A 68 6.34 0.78 10.57
N GLU A 69 5.21 0.34 11.10
CA GLU A 69 5.06 -0.97 11.73
C GLU A 69 5.20 -2.10 10.69
N VAL A 70 4.50 -1.96 9.55
CA VAL A 70 4.63 -2.89 8.43
C VAL A 70 6.09 -2.95 7.92
N ALA A 71 6.79 -1.82 7.87
CA ALA A 71 8.20 -1.79 7.50
C ALA A 71 9.11 -2.50 8.51
N SER A 72 8.79 -2.42 9.81
CA SER A 72 9.52 -3.14 10.87
C SER A 72 9.35 -4.66 10.73
N VAL A 73 8.11 -5.13 10.62
CA VAL A 73 7.78 -6.54 10.39
C VAL A 73 8.37 -7.03 9.07
N GLY A 74 8.22 -6.26 7.98
CA GLY A 74 8.79 -6.60 6.67
C GLY A 74 10.31 -6.71 6.68
N MET A 75 11.02 -5.87 7.46
CA MET A 75 12.47 -5.97 7.65
C MET A 75 12.82 -7.29 8.34
N SER A 76 12.10 -7.66 9.39
CA SER A 76 12.30 -8.92 10.12
C SER A 76 12.10 -10.11 9.20
N LEU A 77 10.97 -10.17 8.50
CA LEU A 77 10.65 -11.23 7.53
C LEU A 77 11.75 -11.36 6.46
N GLY A 78 12.15 -10.24 5.85
CA GLY A 78 13.17 -10.25 4.80
C GLY A 78 14.55 -10.70 5.31
N ASN A 79 14.97 -10.25 6.50
CA ASN A 79 16.23 -10.66 7.10
C ASN A 79 16.25 -12.16 7.45
N ASP A 80 15.15 -12.68 7.97
CA ASP A 80 15.04 -14.09 8.36
C ASP A 80 15.00 -15.01 7.14
N VAL A 81 14.27 -14.61 6.09
CA VAL A 81 14.28 -15.30 4.79
C VAL A 81 15.69 -15.26 4.18
N ALA A 82 16.38 -14.09 4.18
CA ALA A 82 17.72 -13.98 3.66
C ALA A 82 18.68 -14.96 4.35
N ARG A 83 18.64 -15.01 5.69
CA ARG A 83 19.50 -15.90 6.48
C ARG A 83 19.27 -17.37 6.15
N GLN A 84 17.99 -17.80 6.05
CA GLN A 84 17.65 -19.20 5.77
C GLN A 84 17.96 -19.60 4.32
N LEU A 85 17.69 -18.72 3.35
CA LEU A 85 17.98 -19.02 1.94
C LEU A 85 19.49 -18.97 1.63
N ILE A 86 20.27 -18.08 2.24
CA ILE A 86 21.73 -18.08 2.13
C ILE A 86 22.31 -19.37 2.71
N ALA A 87 21.78 -19.87 3.82
CA ALA A 87 22.21 -21.16 4.38
C ALA A 87 21.89 -22.35 3.43
N ARG A 88 20.82 -22.25 2.62
CA ARG A 88 20.43 -23.25 1.62
C ARG A 88 21.19 -23.07 0.30
N HIS A 89 21.49 -21.83 -0.07
CA HIS A 89 22.13 -21.42 -1.32
C HIS A 89 23.38 -20.56 -1.04
N PRO A 90 24.54 -21.18 -0.71
CA PRO A 90 25.75 -20.45 -0.34
C PRO A 90 26.26 -19.49 -1.44
N GLU A 91 25.89 -19.68 -2.69
CA GLU A 91 26.20 -18.79 -3.81
C GLU A 91 25.52 -17.41 -3.70
N LEU A 92 24.53 -17.26 -2.84
CA LEU A 92 23.87 -15.97 -2.53
C LEU A 92 24.64 -15.18 -1.46
N GLU A 93 25.57 -15.81 -0.75
CA GLU A 93 26.42 -15.15 0.23
C GLU A 93 27.28 -14.06 -0.45
N ASN A 94 27.48 -12.95 0.21
CA ASN A 94 28.21 -11.78 -0.32
C ASN A 94 27.62 -11.17 -1.61
N THR A 95 26.35 -11.46 -1.92
CA THR A 95 25.59 -10.81 -2.99
C THR A 95 24.64 -9.76 -2.41
N LEU A 96 23.92 -9.04 -3.31
CA LEU A 96 22.88 -8.11 -2.90
C LEU A 96 21.69 -8.80 -2.21
N PHE A 97 21.63 -10.12 -2.20
CA PHE A 97 20.55 -10.89 -1.60
C PHE A 97 20.47 -10.70 -0.07
N SER A 98 21.59 -10.42 0.60
CA SER A 98 21.63 -10.06 2.02
C SER A 98 20.82 -8.79 2.37
N GLU A 99 20.49 -7.97 1.38
CA GLU A 99 19.78 -6.69 1.54
C GLU A 99 18.25 -6.82 1.39
N ILE A 100 17.70 -8.03 1.20
CA ILE A 100 16.25 -8.17 0.93
C ILE A 100 15.39 -7.62 2.07
N GLY A 101 15.83 -7.68 3.31
CA GLY A 101 15.15 -7.05 4.44
C GLY A 101 14.98 -5.54 4.25
N GLN A 102 16.02 -4.85 3.75
CA GLN A 102 15.94 -3.42 3.46
C GLN A 102 15.03 -3.12 2.26
N ILE A 103 15.01 -3.99 1.24
CA ILE A 103 14.11 -3.86 0.07
C ILE A 103 12.66 -4.00 0.53
N VAL A 104 12.35 -5.06 1.29
CA VAL A 104 11.00 -5.34 1.80
C VAL A 104 10.53 -4.21 2.71
N ALA A 105 11.35 -3.77 3.68
CA ALA A 105 11.00 -2.65 4.55
C ALA A 105 10.68 -1.37 3.75
N THR A 106 11.46 -1.09 2.71
CA THR A 106 11.23 0.08 1.85
C THR A 106 9.93 -0.04 1.05
N ALA A 107 9.64 -1.24 0.52
CA ALA A 107 8.38 -1.52 -0.16
C ALA A 107 7.18 -1.40 0.80
N CYS A 108 7.32 -1.88 2.03
CA CYS A 108 6.33 -1.71 3.10
C CYS A 108 6.04 -0.24 3.42
N LEU A 109 7.08 0.64 3.47
CA LEU A 109 6.83 2.09 3.62
C LEU A 109 5.99 2.67 2.50
N ALA A 110 6.13 2.13 1.30
CA ALA A 110 5.51 2.69 0.09
C ALA A 110 4.11 2.12 -0.21
N HIS A 111 3.75 0.95 0.35
CA HIS A 111 2.57 0.18 -0.07
C HIS A 111 1.27 0.99 -0.01
N ASP A 112 1.12 1.83 1.00
CA ASP A 112 -0.09 2.64 1.25
C ASP A 112 -0.02 4.07 0.67
N MET A 113 1.10 4.48 0.05
CA MET A 113 1.29 5.85 -0.43
C MET A 113 0.31 6.27 -1.53
N GLY A 114 -0.19 5.31 -2.28
CA GLY A 114 -1.12 5.54 -3.40
C GLY A 114 -2.59 5.64 -2.99
N ASN A 115 -2.94 5.31 -1.77
CA ASN A 115 -4.32 5.37 -1.32
C ASN A 115 -4.84 6.82 -1.31
N PRO A 116 -6.07 7.06 -1.83
CA PRO A 116 -6.69 8.37 -1.80
C PRO A 116 -7.12 8.75 -0.38
N PRO A 117 -7.59 9.99 -0.14
CA PRO A 117 -8.26 10.34 1.10
C PRO A 117 -9.41 9.37 1.40
N PHE A 118 -9.62 9.08 2.68
CA PHE A 118 -10.67 8.18 3.17
C PHE A 118 -10.54 6.72 2.68
N GLY A 119 -9.36 6.31 2.22
CA GLY A 119 -9.03 4.92 1.89
C GLY A 119 -9.96 4.29 0.86
N HIS A 120 -10.52 3.11 1.16
CA HIS A 120 -11.40 2.38 0.24
C HIS A 120 -12.68 3.13 -0.14
N SER A 121 -13.24 3.93 0.77
CA SER A 121 -14.38 4.77 0.46
C SER A 121 -14.02 5.82 -0.60
N GLY A 122 -12.82 6.41 -0.51
CA GLY A 122 -12.29 7.32 -1.50
C GLY A 122 -12.03 6.65 -2.85
N GLU A 123 -11.43 5.46 -2.87
CA GLU A 123 -11.27 4.66 -4.11
C GLU A 123 -12.61 4.41 -4.77
N LYS A 124 -13.58 3.94 -3.99
CA LYS A 124 -14.92 3.64 -4.50
C LYS A 124 -15.63 4.87 -5.03
N ALA A 125 -15.50 6.01 -4.35
CA ALA A 125 -16.05 7.27 -4.82
C ALA A 125 -15.46 7.72 -6.16
N MET A 126 -14.13 7.55 -6.34
CA MET A 126 -13.46 7.86 -7.61
C MET A 126 -13.92 6.92 -8.74
N GLN A 127 -14.03 5.61 -8.49
CA GLN A 127 -14.53 4.63 -9.46
C GLN A 127 -15.97 4.90 -9.87
N THR A 128 -16.86 5.06 -8.88
CA THR A 128 -18.29 5.23 -9.12
C THR A 128 -18.62 6.58 -9.75
N TYR A 129 -17.80 7.60 -9.54
CA TYR A 129 -17.93 8.88 -10.25
C TYR A 129 -17.92 8.68 -11.78
N PHE A 130 -17.05 7.81 -12.30
CA PHE A 130 -16.95 7.52 -13.72
C PHE A 130 -17.92 6.43 -14.18
N THR A 131 -18.25 5.44 -13.36
CA THR A 131 -19.11 4.32 -13.78
C THR A 131 -20.61 4.61 -13.63
N GLU A 132 -21.02 5.30 -12.57
CA GLU A 132 -22.42 5.51 -12.18
C GLU A 132 -22.77 7.00 -12.05
N GLY A 133 -21.76 7.85 -11.93
CA GLY A 133 -21.90 9.28 -11.63
C GLY A 133 -21.81 10.20 -12.86
N PRO A 134 -21.64 11.51 -12.62
CA PRO A 134 -21.61 12.54 -13.68
C PRO A 134 -20.48 12.32 -14.71
N GLY A 135 -19.39 11.66 -14.32
CA GLY A 135 -18.25 11.39 -15.21
C GLY A 135 -18.50 10.30 -16.26
N SER A 136 -19.61 9.56 -16.18
CA SER A 136 -19.90 8.44 -17.10
C SER A 136 -19.99 8.86 -18.58
N GLY A 137 -20.39 10.09 -18.85
CA GLY A 137 -20.44 10.65 -20.20
C GLY A 137 -19.08 10.75 -20.90
N LEU A 138 -17.99 10.84 -20.14
CA LEU A 138 -16.62 10.98 -20.66
C LEU A 138 -16.09 9.72 -21.37
N GLN A 139 -16.74 8.56 -21.21
CA GLN A 139 -16.35 7.30 -21.85
C GLN A 139 -16.14 7.43 -23.36
N ARG A 140 -16.90 8.30 -24.03
CA ARG A 140 -16.85 8.50 -25.49
C ARG A 140 -15.77 9.48 -25.93
N GLU A 141 -15.14 10.16 -24.99
CA GLU A 141 -14.19 11.26 -25.23
C GLU A 141 -12.75 10.86 -24.93
N VAL A 142 -12.55 9.68 -24.34
CA VAL A 142 -11.24 9.16 -23.94
C VAL A 142 -10.99 7.78 -24.53
N SER A 143 -9.73 7.35 -24.57
CA SER A 143 -9.37 6.02 -25.04
C SER A 143 -9.89 4.93 -24.08
N HIS A 144 -10.12 3.74 -24.62
CA HIS A 144 -10.58 2.58 -23.83
C HIS A 144 -9.60 2.23 -22.70
N GLN A 145 -8.29 2.28 -22.96
CA GLN A 145 -7.28 2.01 -21.96
C GLN A 145 -7.29 3.02 -20.80
N PHE A 146 -7.44 4.29 -21.13
CA PHE A 146 -7.57 5.32 -20.10
C PHE A 146 -8.89 5.18 -19.32
N TRP A 147 -9.97 4.80 -19.99
CA TRP A 147 -11.24 4.51 -19.33
C TRP A 147 -11.14 3.37 -18.34
N ASP A 148 -10.45 2.28 -18.72
CA ASP A 148 -10.17 1.16 -17.80
C ASP A 148 -9.36 1.64 -16.57
N ASP A 149 -8.36 2.49 -16.77
CA ASP A 149 -7.53 3.04 -15.68
C ASP A 149 -8.38 3.79 -14.65
N ILE A 150 -9.27 4.69 -15.09
CA ILE A 150 -10.00 5.58 -14.18
C ILE A 150 -11.22 4.92 -13.55
N THR A 151 -11.88 4.00 -14.24
CA THR A 151 -13.04 3.26 -13.72
C THR A 151 -12.67 2.17 -12.71
N HIS A 152 -11.41 1.71 -12.74
CA HIS A 152 -10.87 0.75 -11.80
C HIS A 152 -9.83 1.37 -10.86
N PHE A 153 -9.78 2.70 -10.72
CA PHE A 153 -8.74 3.37 -9.92
C PHE A 153 -8.35 2.54 -8.67
N GLU A 154 -7.05 2.33 -8.47
CA GLU A 154 -6.52 1.41 -7.48
C GLU A 154 -5.32 2.03 -6.77
N GLY A 155 -5.32 2.03 -5.44
CA GLY A 155 -4.25 2.61 -4.61
C GLY A 155 -2.89 1.96 -4.87
N ASN A 156 -2.83 0.64 -5.10
CA ASN A 156 -1.56 -0.03 -5.41
C ASN A 156 -0.96 0.46 -6.75
N ALA A 157 -1.79 0.61 -7.79
CA ALA A 157 -1.34 1.16 -9.07
C ALA A 157 -0.90 2.61 -8.92
N ASN A 158 -1.62 3.38 -8.12
CA ASN A 158 -1.28 4.78 -7.84
C ASN A 158 0.01 4.91 -7.02
N ALA A 159 0.33 3.98 -6.11
CA ALA A 159 1.62 3.94 -5.42
C ALA A 159 2.78 3.75 -6.41
N PHE A 160 2.65 2.82 -7.35
CA PHE A 160 3.63 2.63 -8.40
C PHE A 160 3.79 3.90 -9.27
N ARG A 161 2.67 4.52 -9.68
CA ARG A 161 2.68 5.79 -10.42
C ARG A 161 3.38 6.91 -9.65
N LEU A 162 3.07 7.12 -8.37
CA LEU A 162 3.70 8.14 -7.53
C LEU A 162 5.22 8.02 -7.50
N LEU A 163 5.75 6.79 -7.52
CA LEU A 163 7.18 6.51 -7.44
C LEU A 163 7.88 6.60 -8.79
N THR A 164 7.20 6.31 -9.88
CA THR A 164 7.82 6.15 -11.21
C THR A 164 7.52 7.30 -12.17
N HIS A 165 6.36 7.94 -12.04
CA HIS A 165 5.93 9.01 -12.93
C HIS A 165 6.80 10.26 -12.80
N GLN A 166 7.15 10.83 -13.95
CA GLN A 166 7.89 12.09 -14.01
C GLN A 166 6.94 13.29 -13.98
N PHE A 167 6.49 13.67 -12.79
CA PHE A 167 5.75 14.92 -12.62
C PHE A 167 6.58 16.13 -13.01
N LYS A 168 5.94 17.26 -13.37
CA LYS A 168 6.63 18.52 -13.72
C LYS A 168 7.68 18.88 -12.68
N GLY A 169 8.88 19.22 -13.14
CA GLY A 169 10.01 19.60 -12.28
C GLY A 169 10.71 18.44 -11.58
N ARG A 170 10.27 17.19 -11.77
CA ARG A 170 10.94 16.00 -11.23
C ARG A 170 11.98 15.43 -12.19
N ARG A 171 12.89 14.66 -11.64
CA ARG A 171 13.91 13.91 -12.40
C ARG A 171 13.26 12.80 -13.22
N LEU A 172 13.92 12.42 -14.31
CA LEU A 172 13.57 11.18 -15.02
C LEU A 172 13.57 10.00 -14.04
N GLY A 173 12.55 9.14 -14.12
CA GLY A 173 12.37 8.03 -13.19
C GLY A 173 11.71 8.41 -11.85
N GLY A 174 11.11 9.59 -11.75
CA GLY A 174 10.32 10.02 -10.59
C GLY A 174 11.16 10.09 -9.31
N PHE A 175 10.95 9.14 -8.39
CA PHE A 175 11.73 8.99 -7.16
C PHE A 175 13.10 8.34 -7.39
N VAL A 176 13.37 7.83 -8.59
CA VAL A 176 14.65 7.16 -8.93
C VAL A 176 14.93 5.98 -7.98
N MET A 177 13.91 5.15 -7.74
CA MET A 177 14.01 3.97 -6.89
C MET A 177 14.69 2.80 -7.62
N THR A 178 15.19 1.82 -6.86
CA THR A 178 15.74 0.60 -7.44
C THR A 178 14.64 -0.28 -8.06
N TYR A 179 14.99 -1.05 -9.06
CA TYR A 179 14.06 -1.94 -9.77
C TYR A 179 13.46 -2.99 -8.85
N SER A 180 14.27 -3.60 -7.97
CA SER A 180 13.78 -4.60 -7.02
C SER A 180 12.76 -4.02 -6.04
N MET A 181 13.01 -2.82 -5.51
CA MET A 181 12.05 -2.14 -4.64
C MET A 181 10.75 -1.85 -5.39
N LEU A 182 10.82 -1.30 -6.62
CA LEU A 182 9.64 -1.00 -7.43
C LEU A 182 8.84 -2.25 -7.78
N ALA A 183 9.49 -3.37 -8.09
CA ALA A 183 8.80 -4.63 -8.35
C ALA A 183 8.15 -5.21 -7.09
N SER A 184 8.74 -4.99 -5.92
CA SER A 184 8.27 -5.54 -4.64
C SER A 184 7.00 -4.87 -4.10
N ILE A 185 6.61 -3.69 -4.59
CA ILE A 185 5.35 -3.04 -4.21
C ILE A 185 4.16 -3.45 -5.09
N VAL A 186 4.39 -4.07 -6.23
CA VAL A 186 3.33 -4.35 -7.21
C VAL A 186 2.65 -5.67 -6.87
N LYS A 187 1.68 -5.62 -5.97
CA LYS A 187 0.89 -6.79 -5.49
C LYS A 187 0.10 -7.46 -6.61
N TYR A 188 -0.40 -6.69 -7.57
CA TYR A 188 -1.20 -7.16 -8.70
C TYR A 188 -0.52 -6.78 -10.01
N PRO A 189 0.48 -7.53 -10.50
CA PRO A 189 1.29 -7.14 -11.64
C PRO A 189 0.54 -7.29 -12.97
N TYR A 190 -0.63 -6.67 -13.06
CA TYR A 190 -1.57 -6.69 -14.18
C TYR A 190 -1.89 -5.25 -14.61
N SER A 191 -2.15 -5.05 -15.90
CA SER A 191 -2.73 -3.79 -16.40
C SER A 191 -4.20 -3.66 -16.01
N SER A 192 -4.73 -2.46 -16.02
CA SER A 192 -6.15 -2.17 -15.76
C SER A 192 -7.11 -2.90 -16.70
N SER A 193 -6.69 -3.14 -17.95
CA SER A 193 -7.46 -3.89 -18.96
C SER A 193 -7.54 -5.40 -18.69
N ALA A 194 -6.77 -5.94 -17.75
CA ALA A 194 -6.83 -7.33 -17.30
C ALA A 194 -6.76 -7.43 -15.78
N PRO A 195 -7.65 -6.75 -15.05
CA PRO A 195 -7.58 -6.73 -13.60
C PRO A 195 -7.82 -8.13 -13.01
N SER A 196 -7.42 -8.33 -11.75
CA SER A 196 -7.76 -9.53 -11.02
C SER A 196 -9.27 -9.72 -10.91
N LYS A 197 -9.73 -10.90 -10.48
CA LYS A 197 -11.16 -11.19 -10.22
C LYS A 197 -11.82 -10.18 -9.26
N LYS A 198 -11.02 -9.48 -8.42
CA LYS A 198 -11.49 -8.45 -7.50
C LYS A 198 -11.40 -7.03 -8.08
N GLY A 199 -11.11 -6.87 -9.37
CA GLY A 199 -10.94 -5.56 -10.03
C GLY A 199 -9.60 -4.87 -9.71
N LYS A 200 -8.65 -5.54 -9.03
CA LYS A 200 -7.36 -4.98 -8.64
C LYS A 200 -6.31 -5.13 -9.75
N PHE A 201 -5.48 -4.09 -9.95
CA PHE A 201 -4.37 -4.05 -10.89
C PHE A 201 -3.19 -3.28 -10.30
N GLY A 202 -2.01 -3.26 -10.91
CA GLY A 202 -0.80 -2.75 -10.29
C GLY A 202 -0.09 -1.61 -11.01
N PHE A 203 -0.52 -1.27 -12.23
CA PHE A 203 0.02 -0.12 -12.96
C PHE A 203 -0.99 0.40 -13.98
N PHE A 204 -1.09 1.72 -14.08
CA PHE A 204 -1.87 2.38 -15.12
C PHE A 204 -1.22 2.20 -16.50
N ASN A 205 -1.99 2.42 -17.54
CA ASN A 205 -1.49 2.29 -18.90
C ASN A 205 -0.28 3.21 -19.17
N SER A 206 -0.22 4.37 -18.55
CA SER A 206 0.92 5.30 -18.63
C SER A 206 2.22 4.74 -18.03
N GLU A 207 2.15 3.85 -17.04
CA GLU A 207 3.29 3.22 -16.39
C GLU A 207 3.60 1.81 -16.94
N ARG A 208 2.80 1.30 -17.90
CA ARG A 208 2.92 -0.04 -18.47
C ARG A 208 4.32 -0.35 -19.00
N ASP A 209 4.90 0.54 -19.79
CA ASP A 209 6.21 0.31 -20.41
C ASP A 209 7.36 0.45 -19.39
N ILE A 210 7.15 1.21 -18.31
CA ILE A 210 8.07 1.27 -17.17
C ILE A 210 8.07 -0.08 -16.45
N PHE A 211 6.89 -0.63 -16.13
CA PHE A 211 6.81 -1.92 -15.47
C PHE A 211 7.38 -3.05 -16.32
N ARG A 212 7.07 -3.07 -17.63
CA ARG A 212 7.65 -4.04 -18.57
C ARG A 212 9.18 -4.01 -18.52
N ARG A 213 9.80 -2.84 -18.62
CA ARG A 213 11.27 -2.69 -18.57
C ARG A 213 11.85 -3.21 -17.25
N ILE A 214 11.19 -2.93 -16.12
CA ILE A 214 11.59 -3.45 -14.81
C ILE A 214 11.47 -4.97 -14.79
N ALA A 215 10.36 -5.53 -15.25
CA ALA A 215 10.11 -6.96 -15.27
C ALA A 215 11.11 -7.72 -16.16
N ASP A 216 11.41 -7.19 -17.35
CA ASP A 216 12.38 -7.76 -18.29
C ASP A 216 13.79 -7.79 -17.69
N GLU A 217 14.22 -6.70 -17.06
CA GLU A 217 15.54 -6.62 -16.40
C GLU A 217 15.66 -7.60 -15.24
N LEU A 218 14.62 -7.70 -14.40
CA LEU A 218 14.61 -8.60 -13.24
C LEU A 218 14.30 -10.06 -13.61
N GLY A 219 13.92 -10.32 -14.86
CA GLY A 219 13.55 -11.66 -15.34
C GLY A 219 12.23 -12.15 -14.73
N ILE A 220 11.29 -11.24 -14.45
CA ILE A 220 9.95 -11.59 -13.98
C ILE A 220 9.16 -12.23 -15.12
N ILE A 221 8.52 -13.35 -14.85
CA ILE A 221 7.81 -14.13 -15.87
C ILE A 221 6.59 -13.36 -16.39
N CYS A 222 6.55 -13.11 -17.71
CA CYS A 222 5.36 -12.62 -18.38
C CYS A 222 4.37 -13.79 -18.56
N LEU A 223 3.11 -13.56 -18.14
CA LEU A 223 2.03 -14.57 -18.20
C LEU A 223 1.04 -14.32 -19.34
N SER A 224 1.13 -13.17 -20.03
CA SER A 224 0.28 -12.85 -21.18
C SER A 224 0.94 -13.24 -22.49
N GLU A 225 0.11 -13.63 -23.44
CA GLU A 225 0.52 -13.86 -24.85
C GLU A 225 0.71 -12.52 -25.59
N PRO A 226 1.48 -12.51 -26.69
CA PRO A 226 1.65 -11.30 -27.51
C PRO A 226 0.30 -10.73 -28.00
N GLY A 227 0.04 -9.47 -27.68
CA GLY A 227 -1.21 -8.78 -28.04
C GLY A 227 -2.29 -8.78 -26.95
N GLU A 228 -2.12 -9.56 -25.91
CA GLU A 228 -3.00 -9.54 -24.76
C GLU A 228 -2.61 -8.43 -23.76
N PRO A 229 -3.56 -8.00 -22.86
CA PRO A 229 -3.24 -7.12 -21.75
C PRO A 229 -2.13 -7.68 -20.87
N LEU A 230 -1.20 -6.82 -20.44
CA LEU A 230 -0.02 -7.27 -19.70
C LEU A 230 -0.38 -7.89 -18.36
N LYS A 231 0.19 -9.07 -18.13
CA LYS A 231 0.10 -9.81 -16.87
C LYS A 231 1.44 -10.49 -16.59
N TYR A 232 1.94 -10.31 -15.40
CA TYR A 232 3.20 -10.91 -14.94
C TYR A 232 2.99 -11.75 -13.69
N ALA A 233 3.95 -12.64 -13.41
CA ALA A 233 4.07 -13.26 -12.09
C ALA A 233 4.41 -12.19 -11.04
N ARG A 234 4.06 -12.43 -9.78
CA ARG A 234 4.50 -11.57 -8.68
C ARG A 234 6.01 -11.70 -8.48
N HIS A 235 6.68 -10.59 -8.20
CA HIS A 235 8.03 -10.64 -7.64
C HIS A 235 7.97 -11.36 -6.28
N PRO A 236 8.84 -12.34 -5.98
CA PRO A 236 8.72 -13.11 -4.73
C PRO A 236 8.67 -12.26 -3.46
N LEU A 237 9.40 -11.14 -3.39
CA LEU A 237 9.37 -10.25 -2.22
C LEU A 237 8.02 -9.58 -1.97
N VAL A 238 7.11 -9.54 -2.96
CA VAL A 238 5.73 -9.05 -2.76
C VAL A 238 5.00 -9.85 -1.69
N TYR A 239 5.25 -11.16 -1.61
CA TYR A 239 4.62 -12.02 -0.60
C TYR A 239 5.05 -11.68 0.83
N LEU A 240 6.30 -11.19 1.01
CA LEU A 240 6.76 -10.71 2.31
C LEU A 240 6.16 -9.34 2.66
N VAL A 241 6.00 -8.46 1.67
CA VAL A 241 5.32 -7.17 1.87
C VAL A 241 3.86 -7.39 2.22
N GLU A 242 3.17 -8.29 1.50
CA GLU A 242 1.77 -8.68 1.77
C GLU A 242 1.63 -9.29 3.16
N ALA A 243 2.50 -10.22 3.56
CA ALA A 243 2.46 -10.82 4.89
C ALA A 243 2.70 -9.81 6.01
N ALA A 244 3.64 -8.87 5.82
CA ALA A 244 3.89 -7.82 6.80
C ALA A 244 2.67 -6.90 6.98
N ASP A 245 2.00 -6.53 5.89
CA ASP A 245 0.77 -5.75 5.90
C ASP A 245 -0.37 -6.52 6.59
N ASP A 246 -0.62 -7.77 6.17
CA ASP A 246 -1.68 -8.63 6.72
C ASP A 246 -1.50 -8.84 8.24
N ILE A 247 -0.27 -9.11 8.71
CA ILE A 247 0.04 -9.28 10.15
C ILE A 247 -0.25 -8.00 10.92
N CYS A 248 0.28 -6.86 10.45
CA CYS A 248 0.10 -5.59 11.15
C CYS A 248 -1.37 -5.16 11.12
N TYR A 249 -2.02 -5.22 9.96
CA TYR A 249 -3.40 -4.79 9.79
C TYR A 249 -4.34 -5.50 10.76
N GLU A 250 -4.33 -6.84 10.79
CA GLU A 250 -5.25 -7.60 11.63
C GLU A 250 -4.95 -7.44 13.13
N ILE A 251 -3.68 -7.57 13.52
CA ILE A 251 -3.30 -7.56 14.94
C ILE A 251 -3.40 -6.18 15.57
N MET A 252 -3.03 -5.11 14.82
CA MET A 252 -3.13 -3.73 15.33
C MET A 252 -4.58 -3.23 15.38
N ASP A 253 -5.44 -3.68 14.47
CA ASP A 253 -6.87 -3.35 14.50
C ASP A 253 -7.57 -3.92 15.74
N LEU A 254 -7.16 -5.10 16.23
CA LEU A 254 -7.65 -5.65 17.51
C LEU A 254 -7.21 -4.78 18.70
N GLU A 255 -5.97 -4.31 18.71
CA GLU A 255 -5.47 -3.39 19.75
C GLU A 255 -6.23 -2.06 19.73
N ASP A 256 -6.40 -1.47 18.56
CA ASP A 256 -7.15 -0.21 18.41
C ASP A 256 -8.62 -0.37 18.81
N ALA A 257 -9.26 -1.50 18.47
CA ALA A 257 -10.60 -1.81 18.89
C ALA A 257 -10.72 -1.94 20.42
N HIS A 258 -9.69 -2.49 21.08
CA HIS A 258 -9.61 -2.52 22.54
C HIS A 258 -9.49 -1.10 23.12
N LYS A 259 -8.55 -0.28 22.62
CA LYS A 259 -8.37 1.11 23.05
C LYS A 259 -9.63 1.96 22.89
N LEU A 260 -10.39 1.71 21.84
CA LEU A 260 -11.68 2.36 21.56
C LEU A 260 -12.86 1.74 22.31
N LYS A 261 -12.63 0.71 23.13
CA LYS A 261 -13.66 -0.01 23.90
C LYS A 261 -14.75 -0.65 23.00
N ILE A 262 -14.41 -0.99 21.77
CA ILE A 262 -15.23 -1.79 20.86
C ILE A 262 -15.13 -3.27 21.26
N LEU A 263 -13.93 -3.69 21.71
CA LEU A 263 -13.66 -4.99 22.32
C LEU A 263 -13.28 -4.80 23.79
N SER A 264 -13.73 -5.72 24.67
CA SER A 264 -13.27 -5.77 26.05
C SER A 264 -11.85 -6.33 26.14
N TYR A 265 -11.21 -6.21 27.31
CA TYR A 265 -9.90 -6.85 27.54
C TYR A 265 -9.99 -8.38 27.36
N GLU A 266 -11.00 -9.00 27.93
CA GLU A 266 -11.20 -10.45 27.89
C GLU A 266 -11.37 -10.94 26.44
N GLU A 267 -12.19 -10.24 25.64
CA GLU A 267 -12.37 -10.54 24.22
C GLU A 267 -11.04 -10.41 23.44
N THR A 268 -10.31 -9.32 23.66
CA THR A 268 -9.05 -9.08 22.96
C THR A 268 -7.97 -10.09 23.36
N ALA A 269 -7.86 -10.39 24.66
CA ALA A 269 -6.93 -11.39 25.17
C ALA A 269 -7.23 -12.79 24.60
N GLU A 270 -8.51 -13.20 24.55
CA GLU A 270 -8.90 -14.49 23.97
C GLU A 270 -8.55 -14.57 22.50
N LEU A 271 -8.78 -13.51 21.71
CA LEU A 271 -8.42 -13.46 20.30
C LEU A 271 -6.90 -13.56 20.10
N LEU A 272 -6.10 -12.78 20.82
CA LEU A 272 -4.65 -12.81 20.71
C LEU A 272 -4.03 -14.14 21.21
N LEU A 273 -4.61 -14.74 22.23
CA LEU A 273 -4.16 -16.03 22.75
C LEU A 273 -4.61 -17.21 21.86
N SER A 274 -5.63 -17.05 21.03
CA SER A 274 -6.12 -18.12 20.14
C SER A 274 -5.11 -18.59 19.10
N PHE A 275 -4.09 -17.79 18.82
CA PHE A 275 -2.99 -18.16 17.93
C PHE A 275 -2.09 -19.28 18.48
N PHE A 276 -2.11 -19.53 19.80
CA PHE A 276 -1.18 -20.41 20.50
C PHE A 276 -1.86 -21.67 21.04
N ASP A 277 -1.09 -22.76 21.16
CA ASP A 277 -1.49 -23.95 21.89
C ASP A 277 -1.61 -23.67 23.40
N ASP A 278 -2.27 -24.57 24.12
CA ASP A 278 -2.56 -24.38 25.55
C ASP A 278 -1.29 -24.20 26.38
N ALA A 279 -0.23 -24.97 26.09
CA ALA A 279 1.03 -24.87 26.81
C ALA A 279 1.75 -23.53 26.61
N THR A 280 1.66 -22.96 25.41
CA THR A 280 2.22 -21.65 25.09
C THR A 280 1.36 -20.53 25.68
N ARG A 281 0.03 -20.66 25.65
CA ARG A 281 -0.91 -19.75 26.32
C ARG A 281 -0.59 -19.63 27.82
N GLU A 282 -0.44 -20.77 28.50
CA GLU A 282 -0.05 -20.78 29.94
C GLU A 282 1.26 -20.06 30.19
N LYS A 283 2.27 -20.26 29.33
CA LYS A 283 3.57 -19.55 29.44
C LYS A 283 3.44 -18.04 29.25
N ILE A 284 2.64 -17.59 28.28
CA ILE A 284 2.39 -16.17 28.03
C ILE A 284 1.69 -15.55 29.25
N GLN A 285 0.65 -16.21 29.77
CA GLN A 285 -0.09 -15.76 30.95
C GLN A 285 0.81 -15.72 32.20
N GLN A 286 1.61 -16.77 32.43
CA GLN A 286 2.56 -16.80 33.54
C GLN A 286 3.57 -15.67 33.44
N ARG A 287 4.09 -15.38 32.25
CA ARG A 287 5.03 -14.30 32.04
C ARG A 287 4.42 -12.91 32.34
N ILE A 288 3.16 -12.69 31.97
CA ILE A 288 2.42 -11.48 32.32
C ILE A 288 2.39 -11.29 33.85
N ILE A 289 2.19 -12.38 34.58
CA ILE A 289 2.16 -12.37 36.07
C ILE A 289 3.57 -12.11 36.62
N ASP A 290 4.57 -12.82 36.12
CA ASP A 290 5.97 -12.75 36.60
C ASP A 290 6.57 -11.35 36.39
N GLU A 291 6.21 -10.68 35.29
CA GLU A 291 6.64 -9.31 34.98
C GLU A 291 5.81 -8.25 35.69
N GLY A 292 4.76 -8.64 36.43
CA GLY A 292 3.91 -7.75 37.21
C GLY A 292 3.05 -6.79 36.37
N LEU A 293 2.71 -7.20 35.14
CA LEU A 293 1.85 -6.38 34.26
C LEU A 293 0.42 -6.35 34.84
N THR A 294 -0.02 -5.19 35.29
CA THR A 294 -1.36 -4.98 35.88
C THR A 294 -2.29 -4.20 34.98
N ASP A 295 -1.76 -3.32 34.12
CA ASP A 295 -2.54 -2.54 33.17
C ASP A 295 -2.97 -3.41 31.99
N ASP A 296 -4.24 -3.36 31.62
CA ASP A 296 -4.80 -4.21 30.56
C ASP A 296 -4.27 -3.86 29.17
N ASN A 297 -3.92 -2.59 28.91
CA ASN A 297 -3.30 -2.22 27.64
C ASN A 297 -1.89 -2.83 27.53
N GLU A 298 -1.09 -2.80 28.63
CA GLU A 298 0.25 -3.40 28.65
C GLU A 298 0.19 -4.92 28.44
N LYS A 299 -0.82 -5.60 29.02
CA LYS A 299 -1.04 -7.03 28.77
C LYS A 299 -1.38 -7.31 27.30
N VAL A 300 -2.24 -6.48 26.70
CA VAL A 300 -2.59 -6.59 25.27
C VAL A 300 -1.36 -6.34 24.40
N VAL A 301 -0.55 -5.33 24.70
CA VAL A 301 0.72 -5.04 23.99
C VAL A 301 1.66 -6.24 24.02
N TYR A 302 1.79 -6.90 25.18
CA TYR A 302 2.64 -8.10 25.30
C TYR A 302 2.10 -9.28 24.45
N MET A 303 0.80 -9.59 24.56
CA MET A 303 0.17 -10.66 23.78
C MET A 303 0.23 -10.39 22.27
N ARG A 304 0.04 -9.13 21.86
CA ARG A 304 0.21 -8.66 20.49
C ARG A 304 1.62 -8.97 19.98
N ALA A 305 2.65 -8.61 20.74
CA ALA A 305 4.04 -8.87 20.34
C ALA A 305 4.32 -10.37 20.16
N CYS A 306 3.75 -11.22 21.03
CA CYS A 306 3.84 -12.66 20.88
C CYS A 306 3.16 -13.16 19.60
N ALA A 307 1.95 -12.66 19.29
CA ALA A 307 1.20 -13.05 18.10
C ALA A 307 1.91 -12.64 16.80
N ILE A 308 2.44 -11.40 16.74
CA ILE A 308 3.23 -10.92 15.60
C ILE A 308 4.46 -11.82 15.39
N GLY A 309 5.24 -12.10 16.44
CA GLY A 309 6.43 -12.94 16.34
C GLY A 309 6.13 -14.39 15.90
N LEU A 310 4.98 -14.95 16.30
CA LEU A 310 4.55 -16.25 15.80
C LEU A 310 4.25 -16.20 14.30
N LEU A 311 3.46 -15.22 13.87
CA LEU A 311 3.05 -15.07 12.47
C LEU A 311 4.25 -14.78 11.55
N GLU A 312 5.21 -13.95 12.00
CA GLU A 312 6.48 -13.74 11.29
C GLU A 312 7.22 -15.06 11.06
N ASN A 313 7.43 -15.85 12.11
CA ASN A 313 8.12 -17.12 12.01
C ASN A 313 7.43 -18.11 11.07
N GLU A 314 6.12 -18.22 11.15
CA GLU A 314 5.33 -19.10 10.29
C GLU A 314 5.38 -18.65 8.82
N CYS A 315 5.28 -17.34 8.54
CA CYS A 315 5.38 -16.82 7.17
C CYS A 315 6.78 -17.04 6.58
N VAL A 316 7.86 -16.85 7.36
CA VAL A 316 9.23 -17.16 6.93
C VAL A 316 9.38 -18.63 6.55
N LYS A 317 8.84 -19.54 7.37
CA LYS A 317 8.87 -20.97 7.11
C LYS A 317 8.15 -21.30 5.80
N VAL A 318 6.92 -20.80 5.61
CA VAL A 318 6.16 -20.99 4.36
C VAL A 318 6.93 -20.47 3.15
N PHE A 319 7.50 -19.27 3.24
CA PHE A 319 8.26 -18.68 2.14
C PHE A 319 9.45 -19.55 1.72
N VAL A 320 10.23 -20.03 2.69
CA VAL A 320 11.42 -20.86 2.45
C VAL A 320 11.06 -22.26 1.96
N GLU A 321 9.97 -22.85 2.44
CA GLU A 321 9.47 -24.15 2.00
C GLU A 321 8.90 -24.11 0.57
N HIS A 322 8.30 -23.00 0.18
CA HIS A 322 7.69 -22.82 -1.15
C HIS A 322 8.55 -22.01 -2.14
N GLU A 323 9.85 -21.88 -1.91
CA GLU A 323 10.77 -21.11 -2.76
C GLU A 323 10.63 -21.42 -4.24
N GLU A 324 10.55 -22.70 -4.61
CA GLU A 324 10.43 -23.14 -6.02
C GLU A 324 9.11 -22.64 -6.66
N ALA A 325 8.01 -22.72 -5.93
CA ALA A 325 6.70 -22.24 -6.40
C ALA A 325 6.69 -20.71 -6.55
N LEU A 326 7.33 -19.98 -5.62
CA LEU A 326 7.49 -18.53 -5.69
C LEU A 326 8.32 -18.12 -6.91
N LEU A 327 9.45 -18.80 -7.16
CA LEU A 327 10.34 -18.51 -8.29
C LEU A 327 9.75 -18.95 -9.63
N SER A 328 8.88 -19.96 -9.66
CA SER A 328 8.17 -20.36 -10.88
C SER A 328 6.93 -19.52 -11.16
N GLY A 329 6.51 -18.66 -10.21
CA GLY A 329 5.31 -17.83 -10.33
C GLY A 329 4.00 -18.62 -10.21
N THR A 330 4.04 -19.82 -9.60
CA THR A 330 2.90 -20.73 -9.44
C THR A 330 2.35 -20.76 -8.00
N PHE A 331 2.97 -20.03 -7.07
CA PHE A 331 2.46 -19.93 -5.69
C PHE A 331 1.14 -19.17 -5.67
N GLU A 332 0.10 -19.79 -5.13
CA GLU A 332 -1.25 -19.22 -5.04
C GLU A 332 -1.58 -18.77 -3.61
N GLY A 333 -2.38 -17.72 -3.47
CA GLY A 333 -2.78 -17.16 -2.18
C GLY A 333 -1.73 -16.23 -1.56
N SER A 334 -1.83 -16.05 -0.24
CA SER A 334 -0.88 -15.32 0.61
C SER A 334 -0.06 -16.30 1.47
N LEU A 335 1.03 -15.83 2.08
CA LEU A 335 1.80 -16.68 3.02
C LEU A 335 0.94 -17.10 4.22
N ILE A 336 0.07 -16.20 4.70
CA ILE A 336 -0.84 -16.46 5.83
C ILE A 336 -1.81 -17.62 5.54
N ASP A 337 -2.20 -17.83 4.27
CA ASP A 337 -3.08 -18.93 3.90
C ASP A 337 -2.43 -20.32 4.08
N HIS A 338 -1.11 -20.39 4.17
CA HIS A 338 -0.31 -21.61 4.17
C HIS A 338 0.45 -21.87 5.50
N ILE A 339 0.28 -21.01 6.52
CA ILE A 339 0.88 -21.22 7.85
C ILE A 339 0.24 -22.43 8.56
N ALA A 340 0.79 -22.82 9.71
CA ALA A 340 0.24 -23.92 10.51
C ALA A 340 -1.28 -23.75 10.77
N PRO A 341 -2.04 -24.85 10.85
CA PRO A 341 -3.51 -24.80 10.91
C PRO A 341 -4.06 -23.91 12.02
N GLN A 342 -3.54 -24.04 13.25
CA GLN A 342 -4.05 -23.30 14.41
C GLN A 342 -3.91 -21.78 14.25
N PRO A 343 -2.72 -21.18 13.99
CA PRO A 343 -2.61 -19.74 13.78
C PRO A 343 -3.36 -19.27 12.52
N CYS A 344 -3.49 -20.09 11.47
CA CYS A 344 -4.28 -19.76 10.30
C CYS A 344 -5.78 -19.63 10.62
N GLU A 345 -6.34 -20.58 11.40
CA GLU A 345 -7.73 -20.53 11.85
C GLU A 345 -7.98 -19.34 12.78
N ALA A 346 -7.06 -19.08 13.71
CA ALA A 346 -7.12 -17.92 14.60
C ALA A 346 -7.13 -16.62 13.80
N TYR A 347 -6.24 -16.47 12.80
CA TYR A 347 -6.20 -15.30 11.92
C TYR A 347 -7.52 -15.09 11.17
N LYS A 348 -8.06 -16.14 10.56
CA LYS A 348 -9.35 -16.10 9.84
C LYS A 348 -10.52 -15.77 10.77
N HIS A 349 -10.47 -16.24 12.02
CA HIS A 349 -11.46 -15.90 13.03
C HIS A 349 -11.40 -14.40 13.38
N CYS A 350 -10.20 -13.88 13.67
CA CYS A 350 -9.97 -12.44 13.90
C CYS A 350 -10.48 -11.60 12.73
N ALA A 351 -10.09 -11.90 11.49
CA ALA A 351 -10.53 -11.19 10.30
C ALA A 351 -12.06 -11.18 10.13
N THR A 352 -12.71 -12.30 10.42
CA THR A 352 -14.18 -12.39 10.38
C THR A 352 -14.83 -11.50 11.43
N LEU A 353 -14.26 -11.45 12.64
CA LEU A 353 -14.75 -10.61 13.73
C LEU A 353 -14.52 -9.13 13.42
N SER A 354 -13.33 -8.76 12.91
CA SER A 354 -12.97 -7.40 12.51
C SER A 354 -13.97 -6.85 11.49
N VAL A 355 -14.33 -7.63 10.47
CA VAL A 355 -15.37 -7.25 9.50
C VAL A 355 -16.73 -7.00 10.16
N LYS A 356 -17.11 -7.81 11.14
CA LYS A 356 -18.45 -7.73 11.77
C LYS A 356 -18.55 -6.61 12.81
N ARG A 357 -17.51 -6.38 13.60
CA ARG A 357 -17.58 -5.51 14.79
C ARG A 357 -16.76 -4.22 14.63
N ILE A 358 -15.65 -4.25 13.91
CA ILE A 358 -14.75 -3.13 13.77
C ILE A 358 -15.15 -2.30 12.55
N TYR A 359 -15.06 -2.87 11.34
CA TYR A 359 -15.27 -2.12 10.09
C TYR A 359 -16.73 -1.73 9.83
N LYS A 360 -17.69 -2.38 10.49
CA LYS A 360 -19.10 -1.98 10.48
C LYS A 360 -19.51 -1.16 11.71
N SER A 361 -18.54 -0.73 12.51
CA SER A 361 -18.84 0.15 13.63
C SER A 361 -19.31 1.52 13.14
N ARG A 362 -20.19 2.15 13.90
CA ARG A 362 -20.79 3.44 13.51
C ARG A 362 -19.76 4.53 13.21
N PRO A 363 -18.69 4.69 14.01
CA PRO A 363 -17.66 5.69 13.72
C PRO A 363 -16.97 5.48 12.35
N VAL A 364 -16.69 4.22 11.97
CA VAL A 364 -16.07 3.89 10.68
C VAL A 364 -17.04 4.17 9.54
N LEU A 365 -18.30 3.74 9.65
CA LEU A 365 -19.33 4.00 8.64
C LEU A 365 -19.59 5.50 8.42
N ASP A 366 -19.60 6.30 9.49
CA ASP A 366 -19.79 7.75 9.39
C ASP A 366 -18.64 8.43 8.60
N VAL A 367 -17.40 7.95 8.75
CA VAL A 367 -16.25 8.43 7.96
C VAL A 367 -16.36 7.98 6.50
N GLU A 368 -16.73 6.72 6.25
CA GLU A 368 -16.92 6.22 4.90
C GLU A 368 -17.98 7.00 4.12
N LEU A 369 -19.14 7.25 4.74
CA LEU A 369 -20.21 8.03 4.14
C LEU A 369 -19.81 9.48 3.85
N SER A 370 -19.16 10.11 4.83
CA SER A 370 -18.68 11.49 4.69
C SER A 370 -17.58 11.59 3.65
N GLY A 371 -16.60 10.66 3.69
CA GLY A 371 -15.50 10.58 2.75
C GLY A 371 -15.97 10.37 1.31
N TYR A 372 -16.91 9.46 1.11
CA TYR A 372 -17.51 9.23 -0.19
C TYR A 372 -18.11 10.53 -0.77
N LYS A 373 -18.90 11.25 0.03
CA LYS A 373 -19.54 12.50 -0.41
C LYS A 373 -18.56 13.63 -0.69
N ILE A 374 -17.52 13.75 0.13
CA ILE A 374 -16.43 14.72 -0.07
C ILE A 374 -15.73 14.42 -1.41
N MET A 375 -15.32 13.17 -1.63
CA MET A 375 -14.61 12.76 -2.83
C MET A 375 -15.44 12.92 -4.09
N GLU A 376 -16.71 12.50 -4.10
CA GLU A 376 -17.65 12.69 -5.20
C GLU A 376 -17.76 14.18 -5.58
N THR A 377 -17.87 15.05 -4.59
CA THR A 377 -18.00 16.49 -4.82
C THR A 377 -16.70 17.07 -5.41
N LEU A 378 -15.55 16.71 -4.87
CA LEU A 378 -14.25 17.15 -5.40
C LEU A 378 -14.06 16.67 -6.84
N MET A 379 -14.36 15.40 -7.13
CA MET A 379 -14.31 14.85 -8.48
C MET A 379 -15.21 15.64 -9.41
N THR A 380 -16.46 15.93 -9.03
CA THR A 380 -17.42 16.68 -9.86
C THR A 380 -16.86 18.03 -10.25
N HIS A 381 -16.34 18.81 -9.30
CA HIS A 381 -15.86 20.16 -9.59
C HIS A 381 -14.56 20.17 -10.38
N PHE A 382 -13.57 19.32 -10.04
CA PHE A 382 -12.27 19.35 -10.70
C PHE A 382 -12.28 18.66 -12.06
N VAL A 383 -13.05 17.58 -12.24
CA VAL A 383 -13.22 16.94 -13.57
C VAL A 383 -13.97 17.89 -14.53
N GLU A 384 -15.03 18.55 -14.09
CA GLU A 384 -15.72 19.57 -14.88
C GLU A 384 -14.78 20.72 -15.26
N ALA A 385 -13.92 21.14 -14.32
CA ALA A 385 -12.92 22.19 -14.59
C ALA A 385 -11.87 21.73 -15.63
N ALA A 386 -11.40 20.48 -15.54
CA ALA A 386 -10.48 19.91 -16.51
C ALA A 386 -11.11 19.72 -17.90
N HIS A 387 -12.40 19.38 -17.93
CA HIS A 387 -13.15 19.21 -19.18
C HIS A 387 -13.43 20.55 -19.88
N HIS A 388 -13.75 21.60 -19.09
CA HIS A 388 -14.06 22.95 -19.60
C HIS A 388 -13.13 24.00 -18.98
N PRO A 389 -11.83 24.00 -19.31
CA PRO A 389 -10.82 24.83 -18.61
C PRO A 389 -11.00 26.35 -18.84
N ASP A 390 -11.67 26.75 -19.91
CA ASP A 390 -11.84 28.17 -20.28
C ASP A 390 -12.91 28.90 -19.46
N ARG A 391 -13.81 28.17 -18.78
CA ARG A 391 -14.85 28.78 -17.95
C ARG A 391 -14.26 29.54 -16.77
N PHE A 392 -14.92 30.62 -16.37
CA PHE A 392 -14.42 31.47 -15.27
C PHE A 392 -14.17 30.68 -13.97
N TYR A 393 -15.13 29.87 -13.54
CA TYR A 393 -15.01 29.09 -12.31
C TYR A 393 -13.96 27.99 -12.44
N SER A 394 -13.85 27.35 -13.60
CA SER A 394 -12.84 26.35 -13.89
C SER A 394 -11.43 26.91 -13.72
N LYS A 395 -11.16 28.12 -14.22
CA LYS A 395 -9.85 28.78 -14.03
C LYS A 395 -9.48 28.99 -12.56
N GLN A 396 -10.48 29.32 -11.73
CA GLN A 396 -10.25 29.45 -10.28
C GLN A 396 -9.90 28.10 -9.63
N LEU A 397 -10.60 27.02 -10.00
CA LEU A 397 -10.32 25.67 -9.48
C LEU A 397 -8.96 25.16 -9.96
N ILE A 398 -8.64 25.31 -11.24
CA ILE A 398 -7.35 24.91 -11.83
C ILE A 398 -6.19 25.63 -11.14
N SER A 399 -6.34 26.92 -10.80
CA SER A 399 -5.29 27.67 -10.10
C SER A 399 -4.95 27.13 -8.70
N ARG A 400 -5.80 26.30 -8.12
CA ARG A 400 -5.53 25.60 -6.85
C ARG A 400 -4.74 24.30 -7.03
N VAL A 401 -4.76 23.73 -8.24
CA VAL A 401 -4.02 22.50 -8.52
C VAL A 401 -2.52 22.82 -8.54
N SER A 402 -1.73 21.99 -7.86
CA SER A 402 -0.28 22.18 -7.82
C SER A 402 0.32 22.12 -9.23
N SER A 403 1.24 23.04 -9.53
CA SER A 403 1.92 23.13 -10.84
C SER A 403 2.75 21.89 -11.20
N GLN A 404 2.93 20.95 -10.28
CA GLN A 404 3.56 19.66 -10.58
C GLN A 404 2.69 18.74 -11.45
N TYR A 405 1.36 18.95 -11.47
CA TYR A 405 0.40 18.17 -12.26
C TYR A 405 0.11 18.88 -13.59
N ASP A 406 -0.06 18.08 -14.65
CA ASP A 406 -0.26 18.60 -16.02
C ASP A 406 -1.71 18.99 -16.30
N ILE A 407 -2.32 19.77 -15.39
CA ILE A 407 -3.73 20.21 -15.50
C ILE A 407 -4.00 21.14 -16.69
N ASP A 408 -2.98 21.76 -17.24
CA ASP A 408 -3.00 22.66 -18.39
C ASP A 408 -2.60 21.99 -19.71
N ALA A 409 -2.49 20.64 -19.71
CA ALA A 409 -2.18 19.88 -20.92
C ALA A 409 -3.22 20.08 -22.03
N PRO A 410 -2.83 20.00 -23.31
CA PRO A 410 -3.75 20.17 -24.44
C PRO A 410 -4.79 19.05 -24.55
N ASP A 411 -4.42 17.82 -24.19
CA ASP A 411 -5.31 16.67 -24.29
C ASP A 411 -6.09 16.44 -22.98
N LEU A 412 -7.30 15.87 -23.15
CA LEU A 412 -8.23 15.66 -22.04
C LEU A 412 -7.75 14.60 -21.06
N GLU A 413 -7.18 13.48 -21.55
CA GLU A 413 -6.76 12.36 -20.69
C GLU A 413 -5.67 12.80 -19.71
N THR A 414 -4.69 13.57 -20.17
CA THR A 414 -3.64 14.11 -19.30
C THR A 414 -4.22 15.06 -18.25
N ARG A 415 -5.17 15.94 -18.61
CA ARG A 415 -5.84 16.82 -17.63
C ARG A 415 -6.66 16.03 -16.60
N LEU A 416 -7.40 15.00 -17.04
CA LEU A 416 -8.17 14.15 -16.15
C LEU A 416 -7.25 13.38 -15.19
N MET A 417 -6.14 12.84 -15.69
CA MET A 417 -5.17 12.15 -14.84
C MET A 417 -4.53 13.12 -13.83
N ALA A 418 -4.27 14.37 -14.22
CA ALA A 418 -3.78 15.40 -13.30
C ALA A 418 -4.78 15.71 -12.17
N VAL A 419 -6.08 15.67 -12.44
CA VAL A 419 -7.14 15.78 -11.41
C VAL A 419 -7.10 14.58 -10.48
N ILE A 420 -7.00 13.36 -11.03
CA ILE A 420 -6.92 12.12 -10.25
C ILE A 420 -5.66 12.14 -9.34
N ASP A 421 -4.50 12.50 -9.88
CA ASP A 421 -3.25 12.66 -9.13
C ASP A 421 -3.38 13.70 -8.00
N TYR A 422 -4.02 14.83 -8.28
CA TYR A 422 -4.22 15.90 -7.31
C TYR A 422 -5.13 15.47 -6.17
N ILE A 423 -6.31 14.88 -6.49
CA ILE A 423 -7.30 14.48 -5.49
C ILE A 423 -6.80 13.28 -4.69
N SER A 424 -6.26 12.25 -5.34
CA SER A 424 -5.73 11.06 -4.63
C SER A 424 -4.53 11.41 -3.75
N GLY A 425 -3.76 12.44 -4.13
CA GLY A 425 -2.64 12.96 -3.35
C GLY A 425 -3.02 13.81 -2.14
N MET A 426 -4.28 14.16 -1.93
CA MET A 426 -4.73 14.91 -0.75
C MET A 426 -4.65 14.07 0.52
N THR A 427 -4.58 14.75 1.68
CA THR A 427 -4.90 14.15 2.98
C THR A 427 -6.40 14.28 3.24
N ASP A 428 -6.94 13.50 4.17
CA ASP A 428 -8.36 13.58 4.56
C ASP A 428 -8.73 14.99 5.03
N VAL A 429 -7.84 15.58 5.86
CA VAL A 429 -8.03 16.93 6.38
C VAL A 429 -8.02 17.97 5.25
N TYR A 430 -7.09 17.84 4.29
CA TYR A 430 -7.03 18.78 3.16
C TYR A 430 -8.21 18.60 2.19
N ALA A 431 -8.62 17.36 1.93
CA ALA A 431 -9.82 17.09 1.12
C ALA A 431 -11.08 17.71 1.73
N LEU A 432 -11.26 17.56 3.06
CA LEU A 432 -12.36 18.20 3.78
C LEU A 432 -12.29 19.75 3.71
N ASP A 433 -11.09 20.34 3.90
CA ASP A 433 -10.91 21.80 3.82
C ASP A 433 -11.27 22.33 2.42
N VAL A 434 -10.80 21.66 1.36
CA VAL A 434 -11.13 22.05 -0.03
C VAL A 434 -12.61 21.89 -0.31
N TYR A 435 -13.24 20.79 0.13
CA TYR A 435 -14.68 20.57 0.03
C TYR A 435 -15.49 21.69 0.68
N GLN A 436 -15.17 22.04 1.93
CA GLN A 436 -15.87 23.10 2.66
C GLN A 436 -15.78 24.46 1.95
N LYS A 437 -14.60 24.79 1.40
CA LYS A 437 -14.38 26.04 0.64
C LYS A 437 -15.14 26.06 -0.67
N ILE A 438 -15.16 24.97 -1.43
CA ILE A 438 -15.88 24.87 -2.70
C ILE A 438 -17.39 24.95 -2.47
N CYS A 439 -17.90 24.32 -1.40
CA CYS A 439 -19.32 24.34 -1.05
C CYS A 439 -19.76 25.63 -0.32
N GLY A 440 -18.85 26.56 -0.03
CA GLY A 440 -19.15 27.80 0.70
C GLY A 440 -19.53 27.59 2.18
N ILE A 441 -19.20 26.45 2.77
CA ILE A 441 -19.47 26.12 4.17
C ILE A 441 -18.47 26.82 5.10
N SER A 442 -17.24 26.99 4.61
CA SER A 442 -16.18 27.67 5.37
C SER A 442 -15.53 28.72 4.48
N LEU A 443 -15.37 29.93 5.01
CA LEU A 443 -14.58 30.99 4.38
C LEU A 443 -13.16 31.00 4.96
N PRO A 444 -12.12 31.32 4.12
CA PRO A 444 -10.78 31.47 4.65
C PRO A 444 -10.76 32.59 5.70
N ILE A 445 -10.25 32.29 6.88
CA ILE A 445 -9.90 33.31 7.87
C ILE A 445 -8.52 33.83 7.46
N VAL A 446 -8.45 35.11 7.15
CA VAL A 446 -7.20 35.82 6.80
C VAL A 446 -6.47 36.20 8.08
#